data_bb252c96760dc988527a7d37a57ad2f6
#
_entry.id   bb252c96760dc988527a7d37a57ad2f6
#
_cell.length_a   1.000
_cell.length_b   1.000
_cell.length_c   1.000
_cell.angle_alpha   90.00
_cell.angle_beta   90.00
_cell.angle_gamma   90.00
#
_symmetry.space_group_name_H-M   'P 1'
#
loop_
_entity.id
_entity.type
_entity.pdbx_description
1 polymer ?
#
loop_
_entity_poly.entity_id
_entity_poly.type
_entity_poly.pdbx_seq_one_letter_code
_entity_poly.pdbx_strand_id
1 'polypeptide(L)'
;MDESGKNDNLVIPLPYEGESVTLLGEKNEVKGYINSKRPRHFKGGLFMIIFQDGLDWLAKQDIKGKDLKVLLKIMAQLDFDNYWHVEQKYLAEEMGMDRSNLSKAIKRLVSLGILYKDERKGKSRSYRLNPTIAHKGAKNYKATLADYRNYQKAQEGKAVETEIVSA
;
A
#
# COMPACT_ATOMS: atom_id res chain seq x y z
N MET A 1 10.54 -57.42 -23.84
CA MET A 1 9.83 -57.05 -22.59
C MET A 1 10.12 -55.59 -22.35
N ASP A 2 9.15 -54.78 -22.69
CA ASP A 2 9.25 -53.31 -22.69
C ASP A 2 8.60 -52.80 -21.40
N GLU A 3 9.43 -52.43 -20.44
CA GLU A 3 8.95 -51.69 -19.26
C GLU A 3 9.01 -50.19 -19.56
N SER A 4 7.98 -49.74 -20.28
CA SER A 4 7.70 -48.32 -20.37
C SER A 4 7.31 -47.83 -19.00
N GLY A 5 8.29 -47.31 -18.23
CA GLY A 5 8.04 -46.60 -17.01
C GLY A 5 7.09 -45.43 -17.28
N LYS A 6 5.85 -45.58 -16.83
CA LYS A 6 4.90 -44.48 -16.75
C LYS A 6 5.49 -43.43 -15.81
N ASN A 7 6.01 -42.35 -16.39
CA ASN A 7 6.23 -41.11 -15.67
C ASN A 7 4.84 -40.55 -15.31
N ASP A 8 4.29 -41.02 -14.24
CA ASP A 8 3.19 -40.33 -13.58
C ASP A 8 3.72 -38.99 -13.12
N ASN A 9 3.57 -37.97 -13.96
CA ASN A 9 3.81 -36.61 -13.60
C ASN A 9 2.85 -36.24 -12.47
N LEU A 10 3.30 -36.38 -11.21
CA LEU A 10 2.57 -35.96 -10.05
C LEU A 10 2.44 -34.42 -10.14
N VAL A 11 1.31 -33.95 -10.62
CA VAL A 11 0.95 -32.54 -10.59
C VAL A 11 0.50 -32.23 -9.16
N ILE A 12 1.42 -31.73 -8.34
CA ILE A 12 1.08 -31.21 -7.02
C ILE A 12 0.49 -29.80 -7.23
N PRO A 13 -0.81 -29.60 -7.00
CA PRO A 13 -1.36 -28.26 -7.07
C PRO A 13 -0.76 -27.45 -5.91
N LEU A 14 -0.02 -26.39 -6.24
CA LEU A 14 0.46 -25.44 -5.24
C LEU A 14 -0.75 -24.63 -4.73
N PRO A 15 -1.14 -24.73 -3.46
CA PRO A 15 -2.35 -24.09 -2.95
C PRO A 15 -2.29 -22.57 -2.99
N TYR A 16 -1.07 -21.99 -2.93
CA TYR A 16 -0.87 -20.54 -2.91
C TYR A 16 0.33 -20.12 -3.75
N GLU A 17 0.19 -18.98 -4.42
CA GLU A 17 1.27 -18.37 -5.17
C GLU A 17 2.37 -17.81 -4.26
N GLY A 18 3.61 -18.10 -4.61
CA GLY A 18 4.78 -17.70 -3.82
C GLY A 18 5.28 -18.75 -2.85
N GLU A 19 4.59 -19.88 -2.73
CA GLU A 19 5.08 -21.02 -1.98
C GLU A 19 6.14 -21.79 -2.77
N SER A 20 7.12 -22.33 -2.07
CA SER A 20 8.12 -23.23 -2.61
C SER A 20 7.83 -24.65 -2.12
N VAL A 21 7.86 -25.61 -3.02
CA VAL A 21 7.78 -27.03 -2.68
C VAL A 21 9.17 -27.63 -2.83
N THR A 22 9.65 -28.25 -1.78
CA THR A 22 10.91 -28.99 -1.79
C THR A 22 10.66 -30.39 -2.32
N LEU A 23 11.35 -30.74 -3.39
CA LEU A 23 11.33 -32.09 -3.94
C LEU A 23 12.33 -32.96 -3.17
N LEU A 24 11.83 -33.98 -2.52
CA LEU A 24 12.66 -34.97 -1.83
C LEU A 24 12.83 -36.21 -2.68
N GLY A 25 14.02 -36.78 -2.67
CA GLY A 25 14.29 -38.10 -3.24
C GLY A 25 13.89 -39.22 -2.28
N GLU A 26 14.04 -40.47 -2.73
CA GLU A 26 13.70 -41.67 -1.97
C GLU A 26 14.40 -41.79 -0.61
N LYS A 27 15.56 -41.17 -0.46
CA LYS A 27 16.36 -41.11 0.77
C LYS A 27 16.19 -39.80 1.54
N ASN A 28 15.11 -39.07 1.31
CA ASN A 28 14.85 -37.73 1.88
C ASN A 28 15.91 -36.66 1.53
N GLU A 29 16.76 -36.93 0.54
CA GLU A 29 17.66 -35.89 0.03
C GLU A 29 16.88 -34.86 -0.79
N VAL A 30 17.28 -33.60 -0.70
CA VAL A 30 16.67 -32.51 -1.48
C VAL A 30 17.10 -32.61 -2.93
N LYS A 31 16.17 -32.94 -3.85
CA LYS A 31 16.41 -33.02 -5.29
C LYS A 31 16.18 -31.68 -6.00
N GLY A 32 15.41 -30.81 -5.41
CA GLY A 32 15.13 -29.51 -6.03
C GLY A 32 14.03 -28.74 -5.30
N TYR A 33 13.76 -27.56 -5.85
CA TYR A 33 12.70 -26.68 -5.36
C TYR A 33 11.83 -26.27 -6.53
N ILE A 34 10.52 -26.35 -6.36
CA ILE A 34 9.56 -25.75 -7.28
C ILE A 34 9.11 -24.44 -6.66
N ASN A 35 9.48 -23.33 -7.28
CA ASN A 35 8.98 -22.02 -6.89
C ASN A 35 7.83 -21.65 -7.83
N SER A 36 6.64 -21.40 -7.30
CA SER A 36 5.57 -20.85 -8.09
C SER A 36 5.97 -19.44 -8.55
N LYS A 37 5.93 -19.22 -9.87
CA LYS A 37 6.08 -17.86 -10.40
C LYS A 37 4.86 -17.07 -9.93
N ARG A 38 5.09 -16.00 -9.16
CA ARG A 38 4.01 -15.07 -8.86
C ARG A 38 3.41 -14.58 -10.17
N PRO A 39 2.10 -14.68 -10.37
CA PRO A 39 1.48 -14.09 -11.54
C PRO A 39 1.82 -12.61 -11.54
N ARG A 40 2.14 -12.09 -12.70
CA ARG A 40 2.40 -10.65 -12.87
C ARG A 40 1.14 -9.81 -12.60
N HIS A 41 -0.02 -10.46 -12.63
CA HIS A 41 -1.32 -9.82 -12.41
C HIS A 41 -2.20 -10.73 -11.56
N PHE A 42 -2.66 -10.20 -10.46
CA PHE A 42 -3.71 -10.83 -9.68
C PHE A 42 -5.02 -10.75 -10.48
N LYS A 43 -5.66 -11.91 -10.76
CA LYS A 43 -6.89 -11.97 -11.57
C LYS A 43 -8.06 -11.17 -10.97
N GLY A 44 -7.97 -10.75 -9.72
CA GLY A 44 -8.94 -9.91 -9.02
C GLY A 44 -8.76 -8.40 -9.19
N GLY A 45 -7.85 -7.94 -10.07
CA GLY A 45 -7.56 -6.53 -10.30
C GLY A 45 -6.32 -6.02 -9.56
N LEU A 46 -6.21 -4.70 -9.45
CA LEU A 46 -5.11 -4.07 -8.72
C LEU A 46 -5.29 -4.29 -7.23
N PHE A 47 -4.22 -4.67 -6.54
CA PHE A 47 -4.22 -4.91 -5.10
C PHE A 47 -3.27 -3.96 -4.36
N MET A 48 -3.49 -3.81 -3.07
CA MET A 48 -2.59 -3.14 -2.14
C MET A 48 -2.32 -4.04 -0.93
N ILE A 49 -1.18 -3.85 -0.30
CA ILE A 49 -0.83 -4.49 0.97
C ILE A 49 -1.27 -3.57 2.08
N ILE A 50 -2.02 -4.08 3.04
CA ILE A 50 -2.42 -3.37 4.26
C ILE A 50 -1.71 -4.03 5.43
N PHE A 51 -1.06 -3.22 6.28
CA PHE A 51 -0.34 -3.73 7.44
C PHE A 51 -1.26 -3.80 8.66
N GLN A 52 -1.20 -4.90 9.41
CA GLN A 52 -2.04 -5.09 10.59
C GLN A 52 -1.80 -4.00 11.65
N ASP A 53 -0.53 -3.68 11.93
CA ASP A 53 -0.16 -2.59 12.85
C ASP A 53 -0.70 -1.24 12.38
N GLY A 54 -0.69 -1.00 11.06
CA GLY A 54 -1.26 0.19 10.45
C GLY A 54 -2.78 0.26 10.61
N LEU A 55 -3.49 -0.86 10.51
CA LEU A 55 -4.92 -0.94 10.77
C LEU A 55 -5.25 -0.71 12.25
N ASP A 56 -4.50 -1.33 13.16
CA ASP A 56 -4.68 -1.15 14.60
C ASP A 56 -4.44 0.32 15.01
N TRP A 57 -3.39 0.92 14.47
CA TRP A 57 -3.14 2.35 14.67
C TRP A 57 -4.28 3.21 14.11
N LEU A 58 -4.78 2.90 12.90
CA LEU A 58 -5.85 3.63 12.25
C LEU A 58 -7.17 3.54 13.05
N ALA A 59 -7.46 2.36 13.62
CA ALA A 59 -8.65 2.12 14.42
C ALA A 59 -8.68 2.93 15.74
N LYS A 60 -7.50 3.33 16.23
CA LYS A 60 -7.35 4.18 17.43
C LYS A 60 -7.46 5.68 17.14
N GLN A 61 -7.50 6.08 15.86
CA GLN A 61 -7.66 7.49 15.47
C GLN A 61 -9.13 7.91 15.54
N ASP A 62 -9.38 9.18 15.90
CA ASP A 62 -10.74 9.77 15.85
C ASP A 62 -11.13 10.09 14.39
N ILE A 63 -11.48 9.06 13.62
CA ILE A 63 -11.88 9.17 12.22
C ILE A 63 -13.40 9.14 12.13
N LYS A 64 -13.99 10.23 11.66
CA LYS A 64 -15.43 10.29 11.41
C LYS A 64 -15.81 9.40 10.23
N GLY A 65 -17.01 8.81 10.27
CA GLY A 65 -17.46 7.89 9.22
C GLY A 65 -17.39 8.46 7.79
N LYS A 66 -17.64 9.77 7.62
CA LYS A 66 -17.47 10.45 6.33
C LYS A 66 -16.01 10.50 5.88
N ASP A 67 -15.08 10.76 6.80
CA ASP A 67 -13.65 10.81 6.50
C ASP A 67 -13.10 9.42 6.18
N LEU A 68 -13.60 8.39 6.87
CA LEU A 68 -13.26 7.00 6.56
C LEU A 68 -13.72 6.62 5.14
N LYS A 69 -14.93 7.02 4.73
CA LYS A 69 -15.37 6.79 3.35
C LYS A 69 -14.47 7.49 2.33
N VAL A 70 -14.05 8.73 2.62
CA VAL A 70 -13.08 9.46 1.77
C VAL A 70 -11.75 8.73 1.72
N LEU A 71 -11.22 8.27 2.85
CA LEU A 71 -9.99 7.50 2.92
C LEU A 71 -10.05 6.23 2.07
N LEU A 72 -11.11 5.43 2.22
CA LEU A 72 -11.30 4.20 1.45
C LEU A 72 -11.35 4.48 -0.06
N LYS A 73 -12.01 5.57 -0.45
CA LYS A 73 -12.10 5.97 -1.85
C LYS A 73 -10.74 6.41 -2.40
N ILE A 74 -9.96 7.18 -1.63
CA ILE A 74 -8.58 7.55 -1.96
C ILE A 74 -7.72 6.29 -2.11
N MET A 75 -7.81 5.35 -1.17
CA MET A 75 -7.05 4.09 -1.21
C MET A 75 -7.38 3.28 -2.47
N ALA A 76 -8.63 3.25 -2.90
CA ALA A 76 -9.06 2.57 -4.14
C ALA A 76 -8.47 3.21 -5.41
N GLN A 77 -8.14 4.50 -5.37
CA GLN A 77 -7.63 5.29 -6.50
C GLN A 77 -6.12 5.56 -6.43
N LEU A 78 -5.42 4.99 -5.45
CA LEU A 78 -3.97 5.18 -5.34
C LEU A 78 -3.22 4.67 -6.57
N ASP A 79 -2.25 5.44 -6.99
CA ASP A 79 -1.20 5.02 -7.90
C ASP A 79 -0.06 4.31 -7.18
N PHE A 80 0.94 3.80 -7.94
CA PHE A 80 2.14 3.20 -7.36
C PHE A 80 2.83 4.17 -6.39
N ASP A 81 3.54 3.61 -5.42
CA ASP A 81 4.26 4.34 -4.38
C ASP A 81 3.33 5.25 -3.54
N ASN A 82 2.06 4.86 -3.42
CA ASN A 82 1.02 5.52 -2.62
C ASN A 82 0.63 6.93 -3.08
N TYR A 83 0.88 7.28 -4.32
CA TYR A 83 0.44 8.57 -4.85
C TYR A 83 -1.06 8.61 -5.11
N TRP A 84 -1.65 9.77 -4.80
CA TRP A 84 -3.02 10.12 -5.18
C TRP A 84 -3.03 11.45 -5.94
N HIS A 85 -3.41 11.38 -7.23
CA HIS A 85 -3.36 12.48 -8.19
C HIS A 85 -4.73 12.98 -8.65
N VAL A 86 -5.81 12.42 -8.11
CA VAL A 86 -7.16 12.76 -8.55
C VAL A 86 -7.53 14.18 -8.11
N GLU A 87 -8.09 14.96 -9.02
CA GLU A 87 -8.63 16.26 -8.66
C GLU A 87 -9.79 16.14 -7.68
N GLN A 88 -9.76 16.94 -6.61
CA GLN A 88 -10.79 16.90 -5.56
C GLN A 88 -12.20 17.17 -6.10
N LYS A 89 -12.33 17.90 -7.20
CA LYS A 89 -13.61 18.16 -7.85
C LYS A 89 -14.27 16.85 -8.30
N TYR A 90 -13.54 16.02 -9.04
CA TYR A 90 -14.05 14.74 -9.54
C TYR A 90 -14.35 13.76 -8.40
N LEU A 91 -13.50 13.71 -7.38
CA LEU A 91 -13.76 12.86 -6.22
C LEU A 91 -15.03 13.30 -5.47
N ALA A 92 -15.26 14.60 -5.32
CA ALA A 92 -16.45 15.14 -4.67
C ALA A 92 -17.74 14.76 -5.45
N GLU A 93 -17.71 14.92 -6.77
CA GLU A 93 -18.82 14.54 -7.66
C GLU A 93 -19.11 13.03 -7.58
N GLU A 94 -18.07 12.20 -7.66
CA GLU A 94 -18.16 10.73 -7.59
C GLU A 94 -18.73 10.25 -6.24
N MET A 95 -18.43 10.96 -5.15
CA MET A 95 -18.91 10.63 -3.81
C MET A 95 -20.25 11.29 -3.45
N GLY A 96 -20.82 12.11 -4.34
CA GLY A 96 -22.01 12.90 -4.03
C GLY A 96 -21.82 13.84 -2.84
N MET A 97 -20.64 14.44 -2.72
CA MET A 97 -20.22 15.24 -1.57
C MET A 97 -19.85 16.66 -2.00
N ASP A 98 -20.19 17.65 -1.17
CA ASP A 98 -19.71 19.01 -1.39
C ASP A 98 -18.19 19.08 -1.36
N ARG A 99 -17.60 19.83 -2.28
CA ARG A 99 -16.15 20.04 -2.38
C ARG A 99 -15.54 20.59 -1.07
N SER A 100 -16.27 21.46 -0.36
CA SER A 100 -15.82 21.99 0.93
C SER A 100 -15.72 20.90 2.00
N ASN A 101 -16.70 19.99 2.05
CA ASN A 101 -16.71 18.86 2.96
C ASN A 101 -15.60 17.86 2.64
N LEU A 102 -15.38 17.56 1.36
CA LEU A 102 -14.25 16.74 0.93
C LEU A 102 -12.90 17.37 1.33
N SER A 103 -12.72 18.67 1.09
CA SER A 103 -11.50 19.38 1.47
C SER A 103 -11.24 19.34 2.97
N LYS A 104 -12.29 19.49 3.80
CA LYS A 104 -12.20 19.34 5.26
C LYS A 104 -11.82 17.92 5.68
N ALA A 105 -12.40 16.91 5.03
CA ALA A 105 -12.04 15.51 5.29
C ALA A 105 -10.57 15.23 4.96
N ILE A 106 -10.08 15.66 3.80
CA ILE A 106 -8.68 15.51 3.40
C ILE A 106 -7.74 16.23 4.38
N LYS A 107 -8.08 17.45 4.81
CA LYS A 107 -7.30 18.18 5.82
C LYS A 107 -7.21 17.41 7.14
N ARG A 108 -8.31 16.81 7.61
CA ARG A 108 -8.30 15.96 8.82
C ARG A 108 -7.44 14.72 8.63
N LEU A 109 -7.54 14.02 7.49
CA LEU A 109 -6.69 12.87 7.20
C LEU A 109 -5.20 13.25 7.16
N VAL A 110 -4.88 14.46 6.70
CA VAL A 110 -3.51 14.99 6.74
C VAL A 110 -3.09 15.32 8.18
N SER A 111 -3.94 15.97 8.97
CA SER A 111 -3.62 16.31 10.39
C SER A 111 -3.44 15.06 11.26
N LEU A 112 -4.12 13.96 10.94
CA LEU A 112 -3.96 12.66 11.58
C LEU A 112 -2.72 11.89 11.09
N GLY A 113 -1.96 12.39 10.13
CA GLY A 113 -0.80 11.69 9.57
C GLY A 113 -1.14 10.48 8.69
N ILE A 114 -2.41 10.34 8.29
CA ILE A 114 -2.89 9.28 7.39
C ILE A 114 -2.50 9.58 5.94
N LEU A 115 -2.67 10.84 5.55
CA LEU A 115 -2.19 11.37 4.27
C LEU A 115 -1.09 12.40 4.53
N TYR A 116 -0.19 12.55 3.59
CA TYR A 116 0.79 13.64 3.63
C TYR A 116 0.93 14.29 2.25
N LYS A 117 1.33 15.57 2.23
CA LYS A 117 1.54 16.32 0.99
C LYS A 117 2.89 15.98 0.41
N ASP A 118 2.95 15.72 -0.88
CA ASP A 118 4.21 15.62 -1.60
C ASP A 118 4.50 16.93 -2.34
N GLU A 119 5.43 17.70 -1.80
CA GLU A 119 5.83 19.00 -2.37
C GLU A 119 6.71 18.84 -3.63
N ARG A 120 7.18 17.65 -3.95
CA ARG A 120 8.15 17.38 -5.03
C ARG A 120 7.56 17.43 -6.45
N LYS A 121 6.25 17.40 -6.61
CA LYS A 121 5.59 17.36 -7.94
C LYS A 121 4.92 18.68 -8.35
N GLY A 122 5.56 19.83 -8.13
CA GLY A 122 5.14 21.10 -8.70
C GLY A 122 3.85 21.69 -8.11
N LYS A 123 3.16 22.56 -8.89
CA LYS A 123 1.99 23.32 -8.43
C LYS A 123 0.72 22.49 -8.14
N SER A 124 0.70 21.24 -8.52
CA SER A 124 -0.42 20.32 -8.27
C SER A 124 -0.36 19.77 -6.86
N ARG A 125 -1.46 19.88 -6.12
CA ARG A 125 -1.58 19.30 -4.76
C ARG A 125 -1.65 17.79 -4.88
N SER A 126 -0.50 17.12 -4.82
CA SER A 126 -0.42 15.66 -4.70
C SER A 126 -0.37 15.25 -3.24
N TYR A 127 -1.04 14.15 -2.94
CA TYR A 127 -1.03 13.53 -1.62
C TYR A 127 -0.48 12.13 -1.74
N ARG A 128 0.06 11.63 -0.65
CA ARG A 128 0.47 10.23 -0.52
C ARG A 128 -0.15 9.63 0.73
N LEU A 129 -0.51 8.36 0.63
CA LEU A 129 -0.92 7.58 1.80
C LEU A 129 0.31 7.21 2.63
N ASN A 130 0.18 7.31 3.94
CA ASN A 130 1.20 6.86 4.88
C ASN A 130 1.57 5.38 4.63
N PRO A 131 2.82 5.07 4.25
CA PRO A 131 3.23 3.73 3.86
C PRO A 131 3.31 2.75 5.04
N THR A 132 3.20 3.21 6.28
CA THR A 132 3.08 2.33 7.46
C THR A 132 1.68 1.76 7.63
N ILE A 133 0.67 2.37 7.00
CA ILE A 133 -0.72 1.88 7.01
C ILE A 133 -0.92 0.87 5.88
N ALA A 134 -0.60 1.28 4.65
CA ALA A 134 -0.76 0.44 3.47
C ALA A 134 0.21 0.87 2.36
N HIS A 135 0.49 -0.05 1.44
CA HIS A 135 1.35 0.22 0.30
C HIS A 135 0.77 -0.38 -0.98
N LYS A 136 0.71 0.42 -2.04
CA LYS A 136 0.33 -0.04 -3.37
C LYS A 136 1.56 -0.38 -4.20
N GLY A 137 1.61 -1.63 -4.62
CA GLY A 137 2.71 -2.19 -5.40
C GLY A 137 3.62 -3.09 -4.56
N ALA A 138 4.18 -4.11 -5.22
CA ALA A 138 5.10 -5.05 -4.58
C ALA A 138 6.56 -4.55 -4.57
N LYS A 139 6.85 -3.50 -5.34
CA LYS A 139 8.19 -2.93 -5.48
C LYS A 139 8.25 -1.58 -4.77
N ASN A 140 9.46 -1.13 -4.43
CA ASN A 140 9.74 0.20 -3.89
C ASN A 140 9.20 0.52 -2.48
N TYR A 141 8.64 -0.44 -1.74
CA TYR A 141 8.18 -0.17 -0.36
C TYR A 141 9.25 0.50 0.51
N LYS A 142 10.49 -0.02 0.45
CA LYS A 142 11.61 0.55 1.23
C LYS A 142 11.91 2.00 0.85
N ALA A 143 11.87 2.33 -0.44
CA ALA A 143 12.07 3.69 -0.92
C ALA A 143 10.91 4.60 -0.49
N THR A 144 9.67 4.16 -0.64
CA THR A 144 8.49 4.90 -0.20
C THR A 144 8.51 5.17 1.31
N LEU A 145 8.94 4.20 2.11
CA LEU A 145 9.08 4.35 3.56
C LEU A 145 10.23 5.32 3.93
N ALA A 146 11.34 5.28 3.20
CA ALA A 146 12.44 6.23 3.41
C ALA A 146 12.02 7.67 3.08
N ASP A 147 11.28 7.86 2.00
CA ASP A 147 10.68 9.15 1.63
C ASP A 147 9.76 9.69 2.72
N TYR A 148 8.91 8.84 3.28
CA TYR A 148 8.01 9.21 4.36
C TYR A 148 8.75 9.62 5.63
N ARG A 149 9.79 8.88 6.01
CA ARG A 149 10.65 9.23 7.16
C ARG A 149 11.36 10.56 6.97
N ASN A 150 11.83 10.85 5.76
CA ASN A 150 12.43 12.15 5.44
C ASN A 150 11.40 13.28 5.54
N TYR A 151 10.17 13.05 5.08
CA TYR A 151 9.07 14.00 5.26
C TYR A 151 8.79 14.28 6.74
N GLN A 152 8.69 13.25 7.59
CA GLN A 152 8.47 13.41 9.02
C GLN A 152 9.57 14.26 9.67
N LYS A 153 10.84 13.96 9.42
CA LYS A 153 11.98 14.75 9.93
C LYS A 153 11.92 16.22 9.49
N ALA A 154 11.53 16.48 8.24
CA ALA A 154 11.39 17.84 7.74
C ALA A 154 10.24 18.60 8.44
N GLN A 155 9.16 17.93 8.83
CA GLN A 155 8.07 18.55 9.59
C GLN A 155 8.48 18.84 11.04
N GLU A 156 9.20 17.93 11.69
CA GLU A 156 9.75 18.12 13.03
C GLU A 156 10.72 19.31 13.07
N GLY A 157 11.62 19.46 12.09
CA GLY A 157 12.52 20.60 11.97
C GLY A 157 11.78 21.93 11.82
N LYS A 158 10.72 21.98 11.00
CA LYS A 158 9.89 23.18 10.84
C LYS A 158 9.14 23.57 12.12
N ALA A 159 8.69 22.59 12.90
CA ALA A 159 8.01 22.85 14.17
C ALA A 159 8.95 23.51 15.19
N VAL A 160 10.18 23.03 15.30
CA VAL A 160 11.21 23.60 16.19
C VAL A 160 11.57 25.03 15.79
N GLU A 161 11.76 25.32 14.50
CA GLU A 161 12.02 26.68 14.02
C GLU A 161 10.89 27.65 14.33
N THR A 162 9.63 27.19 14.25
CA THR A 162 8.46 28.03 14.54
C THR A 162 8.36 28.37 16.02
N GLU A 163 8.71 27.44 16.91
CA GLU A 163 8.74 27.68 18.36
C GLU A 163 9.84 28.67 18.74
N ILE A 164 11.01 28.62 18.15
CA ILE A 164 12.14 29.53 18.43
C ILE A 164 11.81 30.95 17.97
N VAL A 165 11.08 31.15 16.88
CA VAL A 165 10.73 32.47 16.34
C VAL A 165 9.57 33.13 17.12
N SER A 166 8.76 32.31 17.82
CA SER A 166 7.61 32.78 18.60
C SER A 166 7.92 33.04 20.11
N ALA A 167 9.14 32.79 20.55
CA ALA A 167 9.64 33.03 21.89
C ALA A 167 10.50 34.29 21.95
#